data_276a456eb971fea3fbe389fd40ee9d88
#
_entry.id   276a456eb971fea3fbe389fd40ee9d88
#
_cell.length_a   1.000
_cell.length_b   1.000
_cell.length_c   1.000
_cell.angle_alpha   90.00
_cell.angle_beta   90.00
_cell.angle_gamma   90.00
#
_symmetry.space_group_name_H-M   'P 1'
#
loop_
_entity.id
_entity.type
_entity.pdbx_description
1 polymer ?
#
loop_
_entity_poly.entity_id
_entity_poly.type
_entity_poly.pdbx_seq_one_letter_code
_entity_poly.pdbx_strand_id
1 'polypeptide(L)'
;SRNNLPHMVIAKALQSYGVVAQNIPYSTDGNAIKDLKSGVLDFAFVNVGNYLQDKEAYNIMLVLSELPGAKASYDGAPSIVDLNVDLGLSGLAPMGWTWWLVHKDTPDDVTNVLRSAMSKAMAREDVRASIEKVGFVPLDWDHTQYEAVVGPVSEQLQAMGNALAWEEAELKKLK
;
A
#
# COMPACT_ATOMS: atom_id res chain seq x y z
N SER A 1 0.89 0.38 12.11
CA SER A 1 0.44 -0.57 13.13
C SER A 1 0.87 -1.99 12.79
N ARG A 2 0.90 -2.88 13.79
CA ARG A 2 1.21 -4.30 13.58
C ARG A 2 0.06 -4.98 12.82
N ASN A 3 0.38 -5.92 11.93
CA ASN A 3 -0.58 -6.68 11.12
C ASN A 3 -1.46 -5.83 10.18
N ASN A 4 -1.02 -4.64 9.82
CA ASN A 4 -1.64 -3.88 8.73
C ASN A 4 -1.07 -4.28 7.37
N LEU A 5 -1.68 -3.80 6.29
CA LEU A 5 -1.28 -4.13 4.92
C LEU A 5 0.22 -3.91 4.66
N PRO A 6 0.84 -2.77 4.95
CA PRO A 6 2.27 -2.58 4.76
C PRO A 6 3.13 -3.62 5.49
N HIS A 7 2.80 -3.98 6.74
CA HIS A 7 3.53 -4.99 7.48
C HIS A 7 3.42 -6.36 6.82
N MET A 8 2.20 -6.78 6.44
CA MET A 8 1.98 -8.08 5.80
C MET A 8 2.76 -8.24 4.49
N VAL A 9 2.76 -7.20 3.65
CA VAL A 9 3.46 -7.19 2.36
C VAL A 9 4.97 -7.23 2.57
N ILE A 10 5.51 -6.42 3.47
CA ILE A 10 6.96 -6.43 3.78
C ILE A 10 7.37 -7.79 4.37
N ALA A 11 6.62 -8.32 5.32
CA ALA A 11 6.91 -9.64 5.91
C ALA A 11 6.92 -10.74 4.84
N LYS A 12 6.00 -10.70 3.88
CA LYS A 12 5.98 -11.65 2.75
C LYS A 12 7.20 -11.49 1.84
N ALA A 13 7.56 -10.27 1.49
CA ALA A 13 8.73 -9.98 0.69
C ALA A 13 10.02 -10.48 1.38
N LEU A 14 10.20 -10.15 2.65
CA LEU A 14 11.37 -10.56 3.44
C LEU A 14 11.43 -12.07 3.62
N GLN A 15 10.29 -12.73 3.86
CA GLN A 15 10.22 -14.20 3.92
C GLN A 15 10.74 -14.86 2.65
N SER A 16 10.41 -14.30 1.47
CA SER A 16 10.85 -14.83 0.19
C SER A 16 12.37 -14.78 0.01
N TYR A 17 13.04 -13.87 0.71
CA TYR A 17 14.50 -13.76 0.76
C TYR A 17 15.12 -14.43 1.99
N GLY A 18 14.35 -15.03 2.87
CA GLY A 18 14.85 -15.59 4.13
C GLY A 18 15.36 -14.54 5.12
N VAL A 19 14.95 -13.29 4.97
CA VAL A 19 15.37 -12.17 5.82
C VAL A 19 14.36 -11.99 6.95
N VAL A 20 14.85 -11.90 8.18
CA VAL A 20 14.04 -11.65 9.37
C VAL A 20 14.23 -10.22 9.82
N ALA A 21 13.14 -9.49 10.02
CA ALA A 21 13.14 -8.14 10.54
C ALA A 21 12.12 -7.99 11.65
N GLN A 22 12.47 -7.21 12.68
CA GLN A 22 11.55 -6.90 13.77
C GLN A 22 10.65 -5.73 13.37
N ASN A 23 9.34 -5.97 13.27
CA ASN A 23 8.38 -4.91 13.05
C ASN A 23 8.24 -4.02 14.28
N ILE A 24 8.51 -2.73 14.13
CA ILE A 24 8.32 -1.68 15.13
C ILE A 24 7.06 -0.89 14.78
N PRO A 25 5.95 -1.05 15.52
CA PRO A 25 4.71 -0.34 15.21
C PRO A 25 4.77 1.12 15.67
N TYR A 26 4.37 2.03 14.79
CA TYR A 26 4.23 3.45 15.07
C TYR A 26 2.76 3.88 15.02
N SER A 27 2.43 4.92 15.77
CA SER A 27 1.08 5.51 15.77
C SER A 27 0.83 6.38 14.52
N THR A 28 1.89 6.95 13.95
CA THR A 28 1.84 7.78 12.74
C THR A 28 3.05 7.50 11.85
N ASP A 29 2.89 7.72 10.54
CA ASP A 29 3.98 7.60 9.57
C ASP A 29 5.10 8.62 9.86
N GLY A 30 4.74 9.82 10.31
CA GLY A 30 5.72 10.87 10.64
C GLY A 30 6.71 10.47 11.72
N ASN A 31 6.27 9.72 12.73
CA ASN A 31 7.17 9.20 13.78
C ASN A 31 8.11 8.12 13.23
N ALA A 32 7.60 7.21 12.40
CA ALA A 32 8.44 6.21 11.74
C ALA A 32 9.49 6.85 10.82
N ILE A 33 9.09 7.87 10.06
CA ILE A 33 9.99 8.62 9.18
C ILE A 33 11.09 9.34 9.98
N LYS A 34 10.74 9.96 11.11
CA LYS A 34 11.72 10.59 11.98
C LYS A 34 12.77 9.60 12.47
N ASP A 35 12.34 8.42 12.91
CA ASP A 35 13.22 7.38 13.43
C ASP A 35 14.04 6.71 12.30
N LEU A 36 13.51 6.61 11.09
CA LEU A 36 14.27 6.20 9.91
C LEU A 36 15.40 7.21 9.60
N LYS A 37 15.09 8.50 9.58
CA LYS A 37 16.09 9.57 9.33
C LYS A 37 17.17 9.66 10.40
N SER A 38 16.85 9.31 11.63
CA SER A 38 17.82 9.29 12.74
C SER A 38 18.61 7.99 12.86
N GLY A 39 18.35 7.00 11.99
CA GLY A 39 19.02 5.70 12.00
C GLY A 39 18.54 4.75 13.11
N VAL A 40 17.42 5.03 13.76
CA VAL A 40 16.78 4.10 14.71
C VAL A 40 16.12 2.93 13.99
N LEU A 41 15.59 3.18 12.78
CA LEU A 41 15.08 2.15 11.89
C LEU A 41 16.06 1.93 10.74
N ASP A 42 16.27 0.66 10.38
CA ASP A 42 17.07 0.27 9.21
C ASP A 42 16.32 0.54 7.91
N PHE A 43 15.01 0.34 7.88
CA PHE A 43 14.12 0.63 6.74
C PHE A 43 12.68 0.86 7.21
N ALA A 44 11.87 1.47 6.35
CA ALA A 44 10.46 1.69 6.61
C ALA A 44 9.64 1.63 5.31
N PHE A 45 8.34 1.39 5.43
CA PHE A 45 7.40 1.61 4.34
C PHE A 45 7.11 3.11 4.24
N VAL A 46 7.29 3.66 3.04
CA VAL A 46 7.06 5.08 2.75
C VAL A 46 6.05 5.19 1.61
N ASN A 47 4.95 5.91 1.83
CA ASN A 47 4.02 6.23 0.76
C ASN A 47 4.55 7.35 -0.14
N VAL A 48 4.00 7.46 -1.35
CA VAL A 48 4.46 8.43 -2.34
C VAL A 48 4.36 9.87 -1.85
N GLY A 49 3.31 10.22 -1.10
CA GLY A 49 3.15 11.58 -0.57
C GLY A 49 4.28 11.98 0.39
N ASN A 50 4.70 11.07 1.27
CA ASN A 50 5.85 11.30 2.14
C ASN A 50 7.17 11.34 1.36
N TYR A 51 7.33 10.49 0.36
CA TYR A 51 8.51 10.51 -0.51
C TYR A 51 8.67 11.84 -1.24
N LEU A 52 7.60 12.36 -1.85
CA LEU A 52 7.62 13.61 -2.61
C LEU A 52 7.92 14.85 -1.76
N GLN A 53 7.68 14.80 -0.44
CA GLN A 53 7.98 15.91 0.47
C GLN A 53 9.47 16.05 0.73
N ASP A 54 10.25 14.97 0.67
CA ASP A 54 11.68 14.99 1.00
C ASP A 54 12.41 13.82 0.33
N LYS A 55 12.48 13.86 -0.99
CA LYS A 55 13.06 12.79 -1.83
C LYS A 55 14.50 12.44 -1.47
N GLU A 56 15.28 13.46 -1.11
CA GLU A 56 16.72 13.30 -0.81
C GLU A 56 16.96 12.54 0.51
N ALA A 57 15.94 12.46 1.36
CA ALA A 57 16.04 11.74 2.63
C ALA A 57 15.90 10.22 2.50
N TYR A 58 15.54 9.71 1.31
CA TYR A 58 15.22 8.31 1.13
C TYR A 58 16.01 7.66 0.00
N ASN A 59 16.47 6.45 0.25
CA ASN A 59 16.92 5.53 -0.78
C ASN A 59 15.81 4.49 -0.99
N ILE A 60 15.11 4.57 -2.12
CA ILE A 60 14.01 3.65 -2.42
C ILE A 60 14.60 2.31 -2.88
N MET A 61 14.48 1.31 -2.03
CA MET A 61 15.00 -0.04 -2.31
C MET A 61 14.09 -0.81 -3.26
N LEU A 62 12.77 -0.71 -3.06
CA LEU A 62 11.80 -1.48 -3.84
C LEU A 62 10.43 -0.81 -3.82
N VAL A 63 9.83 -0.67 -4.99
CA VAL A 63 8.43 -0.24 -5.16
C VAL A 63 7.54 -1.49 -5.14
N LEU A 64 6.69 -1.60 -4.13
CA LEU A 64 5.80 -2.74 -3.93
C LEU A 64 4.50 -2.59 -4.74
N SER A 65 4.65 -2.39 -6.05
CA SER A 65 3.52 -2.24 -6.97
C SER A 65 3.91 -2.68 -8.37
N GLU A 66 2.98 -3.31 -9.09
CA GLU A 66 3.12 -3.66 -10.50
C GLU A 66 2.75 -2.51 -11.45
N LEU A 67 2.15 -1.43 -10.93
CA LEU A 67 1.71 -0.31 -11.74
C LEU A 67 2.89 0.51 -12.26
N PRO A 68 2.97 0.76 -13.59
CA PRO A 68 4.01 1.62 -14.16
C PRO A 68 4.03 3.02 -13.56
N GLY A 69 2.84 3.59 -13.28
CA GLY A 69 2.71 4.90 -12.63
C GLY A 69 3.29 4.94 -11.21
N ALA A 70 3.18 3.85 -10.45
CA ALA A 70 3.80 3.77 -9.13
C ALA A 70 5.34 3.83 -9.22
N LYS A 71 5.94 3.08 -10.15
CA LYS A 71 7.38 3.13 -10.40
C LYS A 71 7.85 4.53 -10.78
N ALA A 72 7.10 5.20 -11.67
CA ALA A 72 7.41 6.58 -12.08
C ALA A 72 7.35 7.57 -10.90
N SER A 73 6.43 7.39 -9.96
CA SER A 73 6.28 8.24 -8.78
C SER A 73 7.46 8.17 -7.82
N TYR A 74 8.27 7.11 -7.89
CA TYR A 74 9.51 6.92 -7.11
C TYR A 74 10.77 7.05 -7.99
N ASP A 75 10.74 7.95 -8.96
CA ASP A 75 11.85 8.30 -9.86
C ASP A 75 12.47 7.07 -10.56
N GLY A 76 11.64 6.07 -10.89
CA GLY A 76 12.05 4.86 -11.59
C GLY A 76 12.79 3.83 -10.73
N ALA A 77 12.69 3.92 -9.41
CA ALA A 77 13.27 2.92 -8.51
C ALA A 77 12.80 1.49 -8.86
N PRO A 78 13.59 0.45 -8.54
CA PRO A 78 13.20 -0.93 -8.82
C PRO A 78 11.83 -1.27 -8.24
N SER A 79 11.02 -1.99 -8.99
CA SER A 79 9.72 -2.46 -8.55
C SER A 79 9.65 -3.99 -8.54
N ILE A 80 8.59 -4.54 -7.97
CA ILE A 80 8.39 -6.00 -7.88
C ILE A 80 8.39 -6.68 -9.25
N VAL A 81 8.04 -5.95 -10.33
CA VAL A 81 8.09 -6.49 -11.70
C VAL A 81 9.50 -6.59 -12.27
N ASP A 82 10.47 -5.90 -11.69
CA ASP A 82 11.88 -5.94 -12.10
C ASP A 82 12.64 -7.09 -11.42
N LEU A 83 12.02 -7.78 -10.46
CA LEU A 83 12.65 -8.85 -9.71
C LEU A 83 12.55 -10.18 -10.45
N ASN A 84 13.63 -10.97 -10.39
CA ASN A 84 13.64 -12.35 -10.88
C ASN A 84 13.04 -13.36 -9.89
N VAL A 85 12.49 -12.88 -8.78
CA VAL A 85 11.93 -13.69 -7.69
C VAL A 85 10.47 -13.31 -7.50
N ASP A 86 9.60 -14.30 -7.53
CA ASP A 86 8.21 -14.11 -7.13
C ASP A 86 8.13 -13.92 -5.61
N LEU A 87 7.75 -12.72 -5.20
CA LEU A 87 7.54 -12.38 -3.79
C LEU A 87 6.16 -12.84 -3.28
N GLY A 88 5.36 -13.52 -4.11
CA GLY A 88 3.97 -13.84 -3.82
C GLY A 88 3.07 -12.60 -3.73
N LEU A 89 3.45 -11.55 -4.45
CA LEU A 89 2.75 -10.27 -4.53
C LEU A 89 2.15 -10.03 -5.92
N SER A 90 2.32 -10.97 -6.85
CA SER A 90 1.76 -10.89 -8.20
C SER A 90 0.24 -10.79 -8.17
N GLY A 91 -0.30 -9.90 -8.99
CA GLY A 91 -1.75 -9.67 -9.08
C GLY A 91 -2.35 -8.99 -7.86
N LEU A 92 -1.52 -8.51 -6.92
CA LEU A 92 -2.01 -7.56 -5.93
C LEU A 92 -2.50 -6.32 -6.68
N ALA A 93 -3.79 -6.06 -6.56
CA ALA A 93 -4.33 -4.77 -6.98
C ALA A 93 -3.52 -3.67 -6.29
N PRO A 94 -3.49 -2.45 -6.86
CA PRO A 94 -2.68 -1.35 -6.31
C PRO A 94 -2.91 -1.24 -4.81
N MET A 95 -1.85 -1.38 -4.04
CA MET A 95 -1.95 -1.25 -2.59
C MET A 95 -2.29 0.19 -2.20
N GLY A 96 -3.13 0.33 -1.20
CA GLY A 96 -3.51 1.64 -0.69
C GLY A 96 -4.66 2.31 -1.45
N TRP A 97 -5.52 1.54 -2.13
CA TRP A 97 -6.74 2.12 -2.66
C TRP A 97 -7.66 2.62 -1.56
N THR A 98 -8.39 3.67 -1.86
CA THR A 98 -9.38 4.28 -0.97
C THR A 98 -10.78 4.08 -1.54
N TRP A 99 -11.63 3.45 -0.77
CA TRP A 99 -13.06 3.37 -1.03
C TRP A 99 -13.80 4.37 -0.14
N TRP A 100 -14.80 5.02 -0.71
CA TRP A 100 -15.73 5.83 0.07
C TRP A 100 -16.84 4.94 0.57
N LEU A 101 -17.06 4.94 1.87
CA LEU A 101 -18.02 4.08 2.52
C LEU A 101 -19.12 4.93 3.17
N VAL A 102 -20.35 4.42 3.15
CA VAL A 102 -21.47 4.96 3.90
C VAL A 102 -21.93 3.91 4.92
N HIS A 103 -22.67 4.34 5.94
CA HIS A 103 -23.25 3.40 6.89
C HIS A 103 -24.23 2.45 6.17
N LYS A 104 -24.29 1.19 6.60
CA LYS A 104 -25.11 0.15 5.95
C LYS A 104 -26.61 0.49 5.88
N ASP A 105 -27.09 1.29 6.84
CA ASP A 105 -28.50 1.71 6.92
C ASP A 105 -28.75 3.07 6.23
N THR A 106 -27.78 3.59 5.45
CA THR A 106 -27.99 4.79 4.64
C THR A 106 -29.04 4.49 3.58
N PRO A 107 -30.10 5.31 3.44
CA PRO A 107 -31.12 5.11 2.42
C PRO A 107 -30.56 5.04 1.01
N ASP A 108 -31.15 4.18 0.16
CA ASP A 108 -30.65 3.95 -1.20
C ASP A 108 -30.68 5.21 -2.07
N ASP A 109 -31.67 6.07 -1.92
CA ASP A 109 -31.75 7.34 -2.64
C ASP A 109 -30.58 8.27 -2.29
N VAL A 110 -30.22 8.37 -1.01
CA VAL A 110 -29.04 9.13 -0.56
C VAL A 110 -27.76 8.50 -1.10
N THR A 111 -27.62 7.17 -0.99
CA THR A 111 -26.45 6.44 -1.48
C THR A 111 -26.26 6.65 -2.99
N ASN A 112 -27.34 6.60 -3.76
CA ASN A 112 -27.30 6.80 -5.21
C ASN A 112 -26.91 8.24 -5.60
N VAL A 113 -27.38 9.24 -4.84
CA VAL A 113 -26.93 10.64 -5.03
C VAL A 113 -25.43 10.77 -4.79
N LEU A 114 -24.92 10.19 -3.70
CA LEU A 114 -23.49 10.21 -3.37
C LEU A 114 -22.64 9.50 -4.43
N ARG A 115 -23.05 8.31 -4.88
CA ARG A 115 -22.38 7.57 -5.98
C ARG A 115 -22.31 8.41 -7.25
N SER A 116 -23.43 9.02 -7.65
CA SER A 116 -23.47 9.87 -8.84
C SER A 116 -22.55 11.09 -8.71
N ALA A 117 -22.55 11.73 -7.54
CA ALA A 117 -21.70 12.89 -7.28
C ALA A 117 -20.22 12.52 -7.32
N MET A 118 -19.82 11.38 -6.71
CA MET A 118 -18.44 10.89 -6.71
C MET A 118 -17.97 10.52 -8.12
N SER A 119 -18.81 9.79 -8.90
CA SER A 119 -18.46 9.45 -10.29
C SER A 119 -18.26 10.70 -11.14
N LYS A 120 -19.12 11.71 -11.01
CA LYS A 120 -18.97 13.00 -11.70
C LYS A 120 -17.71 13.75 -11.27
N ALA A 121 -17.39 13.72 -9.98
CA ALA A 121 -16.16 14.34 -9.48
C ALA A 121 -14.91 13.66 -10.04
N MET A 122 -14.87 12.32 -10.02
CA MET A 122 -13.74 11.54 -10.55
C MET A 122 -13.58 11.63 -12.06
N ALA A 123 -14.63 11.95 -12.80
CA ALA A 123 -14.58 12.20 -14.25
C ALA A 123 -13.98 13.58 -14.61
N ARG A 124 -13.82 14.48 -13.64
CA ARG A 124 -13.26 15.82 -13.88
C ARG A 124 -11.75 15.76 -13.98
N GLU A 125 -11.22 16.40 -15.02
CA GLU A 125 -9.76 16.45 -15.25
C GLU A 125 -9.02 17.21 -14.13
N ASP A 126 -9.58 18.30 -13.60
CA ASP A 126 -8.98 19.07 -12.52
C ASP A 126 -8.91 18.28 -11.19
N VAL A 127 -9.89 17.42 -10.92
CA VAL A 127 -9.88 16.52 -9.76
C VAL A 127 -8.81 15.44 -9.94
N ARG A 128 -8.74 14.81 -11.11
CA ARG A 128 -7.73 13.79 -11.43
C ARG A 128 -6.32 14.37 -11.32
N ALA A 129 -6.08 15.52 -11.94
CA ALA A 129 -4.79 16.21 -11.85
C ALA A 129 -4.40 16.58 -10.41
N SER A 130 -5.38 16.92 -9.55
CA SER A 130 -5.15 17.20 -8.15
C SER A 130 -4.74 15.93 -7.38
N ILE A 131 -5.32 14.79 -7.70
CA ILE A 131 -4.97 13.47 -7.13
C ILE A 131 -3.55 13.08 -7.55
N GLU A 132 -3.23 13.22 -8.85
CA GLU A 132 -1.91 12.91 -9.40
C GLU A 132 -0.82 13.83 -8.82
N LYS A 133 -1.13 15.11 -8.63
CA LYS A 133 -0.20 16.08 -8.03
C LYS A 133 0.29 15.69 -6.64
N VAL A 134 -0.54 14.98 -5.87
CA VAL A 134 -0.14 14.47 -4.54
C VAL A 134 0.39 13.03 -4.59
N GLY A 135 0.65 12.52 -5.81
CA GLY A 135 1.32 11.25 -6.04
C GLY A 135 0.41 10.00 -6.03
N PHE A 136 -0.91 10.18 -6.08
CA PHE A 136 -1.84 9.06 -6.18
C PHE A 136 -2.28 8.84 -7.63
N VAL A 137 -2.69 7.61 -7.93
CA VAL A 137 -3.24 7.24 -9.24
C VAL A 137 -4.77 7.27 -9.15
N PRO A 138 -5.45 8.13 -9.93
CA PRO A 138 -6.91 8.13 -9.96
C PRO A 138 -7.43 6.85 -10.62
N LEU A 139 -8.27 6.10 -9.91
CA LEU A 139 -8.87 4.86 -10.39
C LEU A 139 -10.30 5.11 -10.84
N ASP A 140 -10.69 4.45 -11.94
CA ASP A 140 -12.05 4.56 -12.52
C ASP A 140 -12.94 3.38 -12.07
N TRP A 141 -12.80 2.95 -10.82
CA TRP A 141 -13.60 1.88 -10.25
C TRP A 141 -14.85 2.43 -9.59
N ASP A 142 -15.98 1.92 -10.00
CA ASP A 142 -17.25 2.16 -9.34
C ASP A 142 -17.61 1.06 -8.32
N HIS A 143 -18.72 1.23 -7.62
CA HIS A 143 -19.16 0.30 -6.59
C HIS A 143 -19.48 -1.11 -7.10
N THR A 144 -19.78 -1.28 -8.40
CA THR A 144 -20.08 -2.59 -8.99
C THR A 144 -18.84 -3.45 -9.14
N GLN A 145 -17.67 -2.83 -9.17
CA GLN A 145 -16.37 -3.49 -9.29
C GLN A 145 -15.77 -3.89 -7.93
N TYR A 146 -16.39 -3.46 -6.82
CA TYR A 146 -15.84 -3.66 -5.48
C TYR A 146 -15.48 -5.13 -5.21
N GLU A 147 -16.40 -6.05 -5.40
CA GLU A 147 -16.17 -7.48 -5.13
C GLU A 147 -15.09 -8.07 -6.04
N ALA A 148 -15.08 -7.69 -7.32
CA ALA A 148 -14.08 -8.17 -8.28
C ALA A 148 -12.66 -7.68 -7.95
N VAL A 149 -12.54 -6.49 -7.34
CA VAL A 149 -11.25 -5.91 -6.97
C VAL A 149 -10.81 -6.38 -5.58
N VAL A 150 -11.71 -6.35 -4.59
CA VAL A 150 -11.37 -6.61 -3.19
C VAL A 150 -11.29 -8.11 -2.89
N GLY A 151 -12.10 -8.94 -3.55
CA GLY A 151 -12.12 -10.38 -3.32
C GLY A 151 -10.75 -11.04 -3.47
N PRO A 152 -10.11 -10.97 -4.65
CA PRO A 152 -8.79 -11.57 -4.87
C PRO A 152 -7.71 -11.04 -3.92
N VAL A 153 -7.74 -9.73 -3.63
CA VAL A 153 -6.79 -9.13 -2.70
C VAL A 153 -7.01 -9.61 -1.27
N SER A 154 -8.25 -9.79 -0.85
CA SER A 154 -8.58 -10.35 0.47
C SER A 154 -8.01 -11.75 0.63
N GLU A 155 -8.14 -12.61 -0.38
CA GLU A 155 -7.56 -13.97 -0.40
C GLU A 155 -6.02 -13.92 -0.31
N GLN A 156 -5.38 -13.04 -1.09
CA GLN A 156 -3.93 -12.85 -1.05
C GLN A 156 -3.46 -12.38 0.33
N LEU A 157 -4.17 -11.43 0.95
CA LEU A 157 -3.84 -10.94 2.28
C LEU A 157 -3.98 -12.04 3.35
N GLN A 158 -4.98 -12.90 3.23
CA GLN A 158 -5.10 -14.07 4.12
C GLN A 158 -3.91 -15.02 3.97
N ALA A 159 -3.49 -15.30 2.72
CA ALA A 159 -2.29 -16.12 2.48
C ALA A 159 -1.01 -15.50 3.06
N MET A 160 -0.90 -14.17 3.10
CA MET A 160 0.22 -13.47 3.73
C MET A 160 0.26 -13.61 5.25
N GLY A 161 -0.82 -14.03 5.90
CA GLY A 161 -0.83 -14.34 7.33
C GLY A 161 0.24 -15.36 7.74
N ASN A 162 0.60 -16.28 6.86
CA ASN A 162 1.68 -17.23 7.06
C ASN A 162 3.06 -16.56 7.17
N ALA A 163 3.28 -15.45 6.47
CA ALA A 163 4.53 -14.71 6.56
C ALA A 163 4.69 -14.03 7.93
N LEU A 164 3.61 -13.54 8.52
CA LEU A 164 3.63 -12.98 9.89
C LEU A 164 3.92 -14.05 10.93
N ALA A 165 3.33 -15.24 10.79
CA ALA A 165 3.59 -16.36 11.68
C ALA A 165 5.05 -16.84 11.59
N TRP A 166 5.59 -16.88 10.37
CA TRP A 166 7.01 -17.18 10.13
C TRP A 166 7.92 -16.13 10.75
N GLU A 167 7.69 -14.84 10.52
CA GLU A 167 8.46 -13.74 11.13
C GLU A 167 8.49 -13.89 12.67
N GLU A 168 7.34 -14.13 13.30
CA GLU A 168 7.26 -14.31 14.75
C GLU A 168 8.05 -15.54 15.23
N ALA A 169 7.97 -16.63 14.49
CA ALA A 169 8.72 -17.85 14.81
C ALA A 169 10.23 -17.66 14.72
N GLU A 170 10.71 -16.99 13.67
CA GLU A 170 12.14 -16.71 13.50
C GLU A 170 12.65 -15.73 14.56
N LEU A 171 11.91 -14.67 14.88
CA LEU A 171 12.27 -13.73 15.94
C LEU A 171 12.38 -14.38 17.32
N LYS A 172 11.57 -15.42 17.60
CA LYS A 172 11.68 -16.19 18.85
C LYS A 172 12.99 -16.98 18.95
N LYS A 173 13.60 -17.39 17.84
CA LYS A 173 14.87 -18.11 17.82
C LYS A 173 16.08 -17.20 18.08
N LEU A 174 15.91 -15.88 17.89
CA LEU A 174 16.97 -14.89 18.08
C LEU A 174 17.03 -14.33 19.52
N LYS A 175 16.06 -14.69 20.36
CA LYS A 175 16.01 -14.32 21.78
C LYS A 175 16.57 -15.42 22.67
#